data_4825d38cc8d660d2ebff8fd0e56cf740
#
_entry.id   4825d38cc8d660d2ebff8fd0e56cf740
#
_cell.length_a   1.000
_cell.length_b   1.000
_cell.length_c   1.000
_cell.angle_alpha   90.00
_cell.angle_beta   90.00
_cell.angle_gamma   90.00
#
_symmetry.space_group_name_H-M   'P 1'
#
loop_
_entity.id
_entity.type
_entity.pdbx_description
1 polymer ?
#
loop_
_entity_poly.entity_id
_entity_poly.type
_entity_poly.pdbx_seq_one_letter_code
_entity_poly.pdbx_strand_id
1 'polypeptide(L)'
;MRIGILGSGLMGGKLGTIFARAGHDVIFSYARTEQKLKELARKAGKHARAGTPREAAHGADAVLLAVHWLRLDDVLEQAGDLSGKVVVSCALPMNADDTALAVGTTSSGAEELAKRIPRAHVVAAFNTVPSEVFFPVYEAKRKANGPSVVYYGDDEKAKQVAAR
;
A
#
# COMPACT_ATOMS: atom_id res chain seq x y z
N MET A 1 -6.37 -5.37 12.52
CA MET A 1 -5.17 -5.88 11.80
C MET A 1 -4.02 -4.90 12.01
N ARG A 2 -2.79 -5.38 11.93
CA ARG A 2 -1.59 -4.55 11.85
C ARG A 2 -1.22 -4.35 10.39
N ILE A 3 -1.15 -3.10 9.94
CA ILE A 3 -0.89 -2.76 8.54
C ILE A 3 0.37 -1.90 8.45
N GLY A 4 1.36 -2.39 7.71
CA GLY A 4 2.56 -1.62 7.38
C GLY A 4 2.37 -0.81 6.11
N ILE A 5 2.73 0.47 6.13
CA ILE A 5 2.68 1.34 4.94
C ILE A 5 4.10 1.56 4.44
N LEU A 6 4.43 0.96 3.32
CA LEU A 6 5.67 1.19 2.58
C LEU A 6 5.42 2.24 1.50
N GLY A 7 5.72 3.50 1.83
CA GLY A 7 5.47 4.65 0.98
C GLY A 7 4.33 5.52 1.49
N SER A 8 4.67 6.56 2.24
CA SER A 8 3.71 7.49 2.85
C SER A 8 3.52 8.76 2.01
N GLY A 9 3.35 8.56 0.70
CA GLY A 9 3.00 9.60 -0.28
C GLY A 9 1.50 9.94 -0.29
N LEU A 10 0.98 10.33 -1.47
CA LEU A 10 -0.44 10.63 -1.65
C LEU A 10 -1.32 9.41 -1.39
N MET A 11 -1.00 8.28 -2.02
CA MET A 11 -1.77 7.04 -1.87
C MET A 11 -1.64 6.46 -0.46
N GLY A 12 -0.42 6.10 -0.06
CA GLY A 12 -0.19 5.44 1.23
C GLY A 12 -0.51 6.32 2.44
N GLY A 13 -0.31 7.64 2.36
CA GLY A 13 -0.69 8.56 3.41
C GLY A 13 -2.21 8.63 3.63
N LYS A 14 -3.00 8.68 2.56
CA LYS A 14 -4.47 8.72 2.63
C LYS A 14 -5.05 7.36 3.04
N LEU A 15 -4.65 6.27 2.37
CA LEU A 15 -5.11 4.92 2.69
C LEU A 15 -4.73 4.51 4.12
N GLY A 16 -3.48 4.73 4.53
CA GLY A 16 -3.05 4.44 5.90
C GLY A 16 -3.83 5.25 6.96
N THR A 17 -4.17 6.51 6.66
CA THR A 17 -5.04 7.31 7.54
C THR A 17 -6.46 6.72 7.63
N ILE A 18 -7.01 6.27 6.52
CA ILE A 18 -8.33 5.62 6.48
C ILE A 18 -8.30 4.31 7.26
N PHE A 19 -7.28 3.48 7.08
CA PHE A 19 -7.13 2.22 7.82
C PHE A 19 -7.02 2.46 9.34
N ALA A 20 -6.24 3.45 9.76
CA ALA A 20 -6.15 3.80 11.18
C ALA A 20 -7.49 4.29 11.74
N ARG A 21 -8.23 5.11 11.01
CA ARG A 21 -9.59 5.56 11.38
C ARG A 21 -10.62 4.43 11.38
N ALA A 22 -10.40 3.38 10.59
CA ALA A 22 -11.20 2.16 10.59
C ALA A 22 -10.86 1.21 11.76
N GLY A 23 -9.83 1.53 12.56
CA GLY A 23 -9.45 0.77 13.76
C GLY A 23 -8.31 -0.24 13.53
N HIS A 24 -7.60 -0.18 12.41
CA HIS A 24 -6.40 -0.97 12.18
C HIS A 24 -5.17 -0.29 12.78
N ASP A 25 -4.23 -1.06 13.33
CA ASP A 25 -2.95 -0.51 13.81
C ASP A 25 -2.00 -0.30 12.62
N VAL A 26 -1.63 0.95 12.38
CA VAL A 26 -0.91 1.38 11.18
C VAL A 26 0.49 1.90 11.52
N ILE A 27 1.48 1.47 10.76
CA ILE A 27 2.84 2.03 10.81
C ILE A 27 3.14 2.70 9.47
N PHE A 28 3.24 4.02 9.49
CA PHE A 28 3.69 4.80 8.33
C PHE A 28 5.19 4.74 8.20
N SER A 29 5.69 4.43 7.02
CA SER A 29 7.12 4.40 6.73
C SER A 29 7.44 4.89 5.32
N TYR A 30 8.73 5.08 5.04
CA TYR A 30 9.24 5.46 3.73
C TYR A 30 8.61 6.75 3.19
N ALA A 31 9.05 7.87 3.69
CA ALA A 31 8.72 9.21 3.20
C ALA A 31 9.99 10.03 2.99
N ARG A 32 9.86 11.19 2.34
CA ARG A 32 10.98 12.11 2.11
C ARG A 32 11.62 12.60 3.41
N THR A 33 10.85 12.71 4.47
CA THR A 33 11.31 13.17 5.79
C THR A 33 10.60 12.40 6.90
N GLU A 34 11.29 12.17 8.02
CA GLU A 34 10.71 11.58 9.22
C GLU A 34 9.58 12.45 9.81
N GLN A 35 9.73 13.77 9.72
CA GLN A 35 8.71 14.71 10.17
C GLN A 35 7.36 14.46 9.50
N LYS A 36 7.34 14.18 8.19
CA LYS A 36 6.12 13.84 7.46
C LYS A 36 5.45 12.58 8.00
N LEU A 37 6.22 11.57 8.37
CA LEU A 37 5.68 10.33 8.97
C LEU A 37 5.02 10.62 10.32
N LYS A 38 5.67 11.41 11.18
CA LYS A 38 5.12 11.82 12.49
C LYS A 38 3.83 12.63 12.34
N GLU A 39 3.76 13.52 11.36
CA GLU A 39 2.55 14.31 11.07
C GLU A 39 1.40 13.43 10.57
N LEU A 40 1.68 12.49 9.67
CA LEU A 40 0.67 11.53 9.20
C LEU A 40 0.13 10.68 10.36
N ALA A 41 1.01 10.13 11.18
CA ALA A 41 0.61 9.35 12.34
C ALA A 41 -0.27 10.15 13.29
N ARG A 42 0.13 11.39 13.62
CA ARG A 42 -0.67 12.30 14.47
C ARG A 42 -2.06 12.58 13.87
N LYS A 43 -2.15 12.84 12.56
CA LYS A 43 -3.43 13.11 11.87
C LYS A 43 -4.32 11.87 11.77
N ALA A 44 -3.73 10.69 11.65
CA ALA A 44 -4.44 9.41 11.57
C ALA A 44 -5.02 8.98 12.93
N GLY A 45 -4.41 9.42 14.06
CA GLY A 45 -4.92 9.19 15.40
C GLY A 45 -4.22 8.07 16.16
N LYS A 46 -4.85 7.58 17.23
CA LYS A 46 -4.25 6.67 18.21
C LYS A 46 -3.81 5.30 17.68
N HIS A 47 -4.33 4.89 16.55
CA HIS A 47 -4.01 3.61 15.90
C HIS A 47 -2.87 3.75 14.87
N ALA A 48 -2.16 4.88 14.85
CA ALA A 48 -1.09 5.10 13.90
C ALA A 48 0.20 5.55 14.58
N ARG A 49 1.33 5.10 14.04
CA ARG A 49 2.65 5.59 14.42
C ARG A 49 3.57 5.71 13.19
N ALA A 50 4.62 6.48 13.33
CA ALA A 50 5.74 6.49 12.39
C ALA A 50 6.72 5.36 12.71
N GLY A 51 7.42 4.89 11.68
CA GLY A 51 8.46 3.88 11.82
C GLY A 51 9.30 3.74 10.56
N THR A 52 10.26 2.83 10.59
CA THR A 52 11.08 2.42 9.45
C THR A 52 10.33 1.43 8.56
N PRO A 53 10.73 1.22 7.29
CA PRO A 53 10.16 0.18 6.45
C PRO A 53 10.23 -1.22 7.08
N ARG A 54 11.34 -1.54 7.75
CA ARG A 54 11.51 -2.80 8.49
C ARG A 54 10.50 -2.95 9.62
N GLU A 55 10.29 -1.91 10.42
CA GLU A 55 9.28 -1.92 11.50
C GLU A 55 7.86 -2.03 10.96
N ALA A 56 7.58 -1.37 9.82
CA ALA A 56 6.28 -1.45 9.16
C ALA A 56 6.01 -2.85 8.61
N ALA A 57 7.01 -3.51 8.05
CA ALA A 57 6.89 -4.87 7.53
C ALA A 57 6.86 -5.92 8.66
N HIS A 58 7.68 -5.73 9.73
CA HIS A 58 7.80 -6.71 10.80
C HIS A 58 6.47 -6.84 11.58
N GLY A 59 5.97 -8.07 11.68
CA GLY A 59 4.74 -8.35 12.42
C GLY A 59 3.46 -7.78 11.80
N ALA A 60 3.49 -7.23 10.59
CA ALA A 60 2.29 -6.82 9.88
C ALA A 60 1.48 -8.02 9.39
N ASP A 61 0.15 -7.94 9.48
CA ASP A 61 -0.79 -8.89 8.89
C ASP A 61 -0.89 -8.63 7.37
N ALA A 62 -0.79 -7.37 6.97
CA ALA A 62 -0.72 -6.94 5.58
C ALA A 62 0.21 -5.72 5.43
N VAL A 63 0.82 -5.59 4.28
CA VAL A 63 1.68 -4.46 3.91
C VAL A 63 1.09 -3.75 2.70
N LEU A 64 0.84 -2.44 2.80
CA LEU A 64 0.49 -1.61 1.66
C LEU A 64 1.77 -1.06 1.02
N LEU A 65 2.01 -1.42 -0.23
CA LEU A 65 3.14 -0.94 -1.03
C LEU A 65 2.65 0.19 -1.95
N ALA A 66 2.99 1.43 -1.58
CA ALA A 66 2.47 2.66 -2.17
C ALA A 66 3.59 3.63 -2.56
N VAL A 67 4.56 3.14 -3.30
CA VAL A 67 5.68 3.90 -3.84
C VAL A 67 5.61 3.98 -5.36
N HIS A 68 6.30 4.96 -5.93
CA HIS A 68 6.54 4.99 -7.38
C HIS A 68 7.34 3.74 -7.80
N TRP A 69 7.08 3.23 -9.02
CA TRP A 69 7.67 2.00 -9.55
C TRP A 69 9.19 1.94 -9.41
N LEU A 70 9.88 3.04 -9.70
CA LEU A 70 11.34 3.14 -9.62
C LEU A 70 11.89 3.14 -8.18
N ARG A 71 11.03 3.14 -7.17
CA ARG A 71 11.42 3.06 -5.75
C ARG A 71 11.17 1.70 -5.12
N LEU A 72 10.68 0.74 -5.92
CA LEU A 72 10.34 -0.58 -5.40
C LEU A 72 11.55 -1.28 -4.79
N ASP A 73 12.64 -1.38 -5.51
CA ASP A 73 13.81 -2.12 -5.05
C ASP A 73 14.39 -1.50 -3.77
N ASP A 74 14.50 -0.17 -3.71
CA ASP A 74 14.97 0.55 -2.52
C ASP A 74 14.06 0.33 -1.29
N VAL A 75 12.74 0.42 -1.44
CA VAL A 75 11.83 0.22 -0.30
C VAL A 75 11.76 -1.25 0.13
N LEU A 76 11.84 -2.19 -0.80
CA LEU A 76 11.84 -3.63 -0.50
C LEU A 76 13.11 -4.04 0.24
N GLU A 77 14.28 -3.52 -0.15
CA GLU A 77 15.53 -3.72 0.56
C GLU A 77 15.43 -3.22 2.02
N GLN A 78 14.90 -2.01 2.22
CA GLN A 78 14.72 -1.44 3.56
C GLN A 78 13.68 -2.19 4.41
N ALA A 79 12.63 -2.74 3.78
CA ALA A 79 11.60 -3.52 4.47
C ALA A 79 12.13 -4.89 4.93
N GLY A 80 13.05 -5.47 4.18
CA GLY A 80 13.63 -6.79 4.45
C GLY A 80 12.71 -7.94 4.04
N ASP A 81 12.69 -9.01 4.80
CA ASP A 81 11.96 -10.23 4.45
C ASP A 81 10.43 -10.04 4.56
N LEU A 82 9.74 -10.23 3.44
CA LEU A 82 8.29 -10.19 3.31
C LEU A 82 7.67 -11.59 3.14
N SER A 83 8.41 -12.66 3.42
CA SER A 83 7.92 -14.04 3.26
C SER A 83 6.63 -14.29 4.06
N GLY A 84 5.65 -14.89 3.38
CA GLY A 84 4.35 -15.22 3.94
C GLY A 84 3.43 -14.02 4.20
N LYS A 85 3.85 -12.80 3.85
CA LYS A 85 3.03 -11.60 4.06
C LYS A 85 2.13 -11.33 2.87
N VAL A 86 0.95 -10.79 3.13
CA VAL A 86 0.09 -10.20 2.11
C VAL A 86 0.61 -8.81 1.78
N VAL A 87 1.00 -8.61 0.53
CA VAL A 87 1.48 -7.31 0.02
C VAL A 87 0.45 -6.74 -0.94
N VAL A 88 -0.27 -5.73 -0.48
CA VAL A 88 -1.25 -4.99 -1.30
C VAL A 88 -0.49 -3.88 -2.03
N SER A 89 -0.39 -3.98 -3.36
CA SER A 89 0.34 -3.01 -4.19
C SER A 89 -0.61 -2.07 -4.92
N CYS A 90 -0.39 -0.78 -4.76
CA CYS A 90 -1.00 0.25 -5.60
C CYS A 90 0.03 0.92 -6.55
N ALA A 91 1.22 0.33 -6.70
CA ALA A 91 2.23 0.82 -7.61
C ALA A 91 1.83 0.64 -9.07
N LEU A 92 2.02 1.68 -9.88
CA LEU A 92 1.88 1.63 -11.33
C LEU A 92 3.27 1.47 -11.95
N PRO A 93 3.45 0.55 -12.92
CA PRO A 93 4.75 0.33 -13.57
C PRO A 93 5.04 1.41 -14.62
N MET A 94 5.19 2.65 -14.16
CA MET A 94 5.47 3.82 -15.00
C MET A 94 6.95 4.20 -14.96
N ASN A 95 7.41 4.86 -16.02
CA ASN A 95 8.73 5.48 -16.09
C ASN A 95 8.82 6.71 -15.16
N ALA A 96 9.98 7.40 -15.15
CA ALA A 96 10.29 8.45 -14.18
C ALA A 96 9.37 9.66 -14.26
N ASP A 97 8.84 9.97 -15.42
CA ASP A 97 7.96 11.13 -15.70
C ASP A 97 6.48 10.75 -15.85
N ASP A 98 6.12 9.51 -15.53
CA ASP A 98 4.76 8.96 -15.62
C ASP A 98 4.12 9.06 -17.03
N THR A 99 4.94 9.08 -18.08
CA THR A 99 4.47 9.23 -19.48
C THR A 99 4.33 7.91 -20.24
N ALA A 100 5.01 6.86 -19.77
CA ALA A 100 5.01 5.55 -20.44
C ALA A 100 5.12 4.40 -19.43
N LEU A 101 4.67 3.22 -19.85
CA LEU A 101 4.85 2.00 -19.07
C LEU A 101 6.34 1.60 -19.03
N ALA A 102 6.84 1.30 -17.83
CA ALA A 102 8.15 0.70 -17.61
C ALA A 102 8.13 -0.84 -17.77
N VAL A 103 6.94 -1.43 -17.71
CA VAL A 103 6.71 -2.88 -17.93
C VAL A 103 5.96 -3.03 -19.24
N GLY A 104 6.44 -3.94 -20.07
CA GLY A 104 5.86 -4.19 -21.41
C GLY A 104 4.50 -4.90 -21.34
N THR A 105 3.89 -5.08 -22.52
CA THR A 105 2.54 -5.61 -22.68
C THR A 105 2.39 -7.11 -22.41
N THR A 106 3.50 -7.84 -22.20
CA THR A 106 3.53 -9.29 -21.94
C THR A 106 3.61 -9.65 -20.47
N SER A 107 3.67 -8.66 -19.58
CA SER A 107 3.69 -8.82 -18.12
C SER A 107 2.99 -7.63 -17.46
N SER A 108 2.65 -7.75 -16.21
CA SER A 108 2.02 -6.71 -15.39
C SER A 108 2.94 -6.27 -14.24
N GLY A 109 2.67 -5.08 -13.68
CA GLY A 109 3.37 -4.63 -12.48
C GLY A 109 3.23 -5.59 -11.29
N ALA A 110 2.10 -6.26 -11.16
CA ALA A 110 1.87 -7.27 -10.11
C ALA A 110 2.76 -8.50 -10.31
N GLU A 111 2.86 -9.02 -11.53
CA GLU A 111 3.73 -10.16 -11.87
C GLU A 111 5.21 -9.82 -11.67
N GLU A 112 5.63 -8.63 -12.10
CA GLU A 112 7.02 -8.19 -11.89
C GLU A 112 7.34 -7.96 -10.40
N LEU A 113 6.38 -7.49 -9.61
CA LEU A 113 6.54 -7.40 -8.16
C LEU A 113 6.62 -8.80 -7.54
N ALA A 114 5.75 -9.74 -7.94
CA ALA A 114 5.77 -11.11 -7.44
C ALA A 114 7.12 -11.81 -7.69
N LYS A 115 7.77 -11.54 -8.83
CA LYS A 115 9.13 -12.03 -9.11
C LYS A 115 10.18 -11.47 -8.14
N ARG A 116 10.03 -10.22 -7.67
CA ARG A 116 10.94 -9.58 -6.71
C ARG A 116 10.76 -10.10 -5.27
N ILE A 117 9.54 -10.48 -4.92
CA ILE A 117 9.17 -10.98 -3.58
C ILE A 117 8.47 -12.36 -3.66
N PRO A 118 9.13 -13.39 -4.20
CA PRO A 118 8.48 -14.65 -4.60
C PRO A 118 7.88 -15.46 -3.44
N ARG A 119 8.21 -15.12 -2.21
CA ARG A 119 7.66 -15.76 -1.01
C ARG A 119 6.55 -14.94 -0.32
N ALA A 120 6.20 -13.78 -0.86
CA ALA A 120 5.06 -12.98 -0.42
C ALA A 120 3.84 -13.25 -1.30
N HIS A 121 2.67 -12.91 -0.80
CA HIS A 121 1.39 -13.02 -1.53
C HIS A 121 0.99 -11.65 -2.05
N VAL A 122 1.19 -11.41 -3.34
CA VAL A 122 0.90 -10.12 -3.98
C VAL A 122 -0.58 -9.99 -4.32
N VAL A 123 -1.18 -8.88 -3.91
CA VAL A 123 -2.52 -8.45 -4.33
C VAL A 123 -2.39 -7.03 -4.89
N ALA A 124 -2.79 -6.79 -6.13
CA ALA A 124 -2.85 -5.46 -6.69
C ALA A 124 -4.22 -4.83 -6.40
N ALA A 125 -4.23 -3.61 -5.90
CA ALA A 125 -5.45 -2.85 -5.60
C ALA A 125 -5.18 -1.35 -5.64
N PHE A 126 -6.23 -0.54 -5.84
CA PHE A 126 -6.19 0.93 -5.85
C PHE A 126 -5.35 1.57 -6.97
N ASN A 127 -4.70 0.82 -7.82
CA ASN A 127 -3.85 1.33 -8.90
C ASN A 127 -4.62 2.06 -10.01
N THR A 128 -5.95 1.90 -10.07
CA THR A 128 -6.84 2.62 -10.99
C THR A 128 -7.70 3.68 -10.29
N VAL A 129 -7.43 3.95 -9.00
CA VAL A 129 -8.24 4.86 -8.18
C VAL A 129 -7.47 6.15 -7.90
N PRO A 130 -7.95 7.31 -8.33
CA PRO A 130 -7.32 8.59 -7.98
C PRO A 130 -7.32 8.84 -6.47
N SER A 131 -6.20 9.29 -5.94
CA SER A 131 -6.06 9.50 -4.49
C SER A 131 -7.02 10.52 -3.91
N GLU A 132 -7.57 11.41 -4.74
CA GLU A 132 -8.49 12.49 -4.38
C GLU A 132 -9.83 11.97 -3.88
N VAL A 133 -10.26 10.79 -4.35
CA VAL A 133 -11.57 10.23 -4.01
C VAL A 133 -11.59 9.43 -2.71
N PHE A 134 -10.44 9.09 -2.12
CA PHE A 134 -10.38 8.19 -0.96
C PHE A 134 -11.15 8.71 0.26
N PHE A 135 -10.90 9.95 0.69
CA PHE A 135 -11.62 10.50 1.82
C PHE A 135 -13.11 10.72 1.54
N PRO A 136 -13.53 11.35 0.41
CA PRO A 136 -14.94 11.46 0.07
C PRO A 136 -15.69 10.11 0.06
N VAL A 137 -15.08 9.06 -0.51
CA VAL A 137 -15.67 7.71 -0.53
C VAL A 137 -15.76 7.11 0.87
N TYR A 138 -14.69 7.21 1.66
CA TYR A 138 -14.67 6.71 3.02
C TYR A 138 -15.72 7.41 3.92
N GLU A 139 -15.89 8.71 3.77
CA GLU A 139 -16.88 9.49 4.52
C GLU A 139 -18.31 9.15 4.09
N ALA A 140 -18.49 8.85 2.80
CA ALA A 140 -19.80 8.46 2.22
C ALA A 140 -20.15 6.98 2.43
N LYS A 141 -19.34 6.18 3.09
CA LYS A 141 -19.45 4.71 3.23
C LYS A 141 -20.80 4.14 3.69
N ARG A 142 -21.68 4.96 4.22
CA ARG A 142 -23.05 4.57 4.66
C ARG A 142 -24.11 4.83 3.61
N LYS A 143 -23.77 5.42 2.46
CA LYS A 143 -24.71 5.65 1.37
C LYS A 143 -24.84 4.37 0.54
N ALA A 144 -26.08 4.00 0.19
CA ALA A 144 -26.32 2.96 -0.82
C ALA A 144 -25.63 3.35 -2.13
N ASN A 145 -25.11 2.38 -2.88
CA ASN A 145 -24.40 2.58 -4.15
C ASN A 145 -22.99 3.20 -4.00
N GLY A 146 -22.19 2.70 -3.08
CA GLY A 146 -20.76 3.03 -3.01
C GLY A 146 -20.00 2.53 -4.26
N PRO A 147 -18.89 3.20 -4.64
CA PRO A 147 -18.05 2.74 -5.73
C PRO A 147 -17.39 1.41 -5.39
N SER A 148 -17.11 0.60 -6.43
CA SER A 148 -16.37 -0.65 -6.30
C SER A 148 -14.86 -0.39 -6.47
N VAL A 149 -14.05 -1.15 -5.75
CA VAL A 149 -12.60 -1.22 -5.96
C VAL A 149 -12.26 -2.58 -6.54
N VAL A 150 -11.56 -2.57 -7.66
CA VAL A 150 -11.03 -3.80 -8.26
C VAL A 150 -9.72 -4.16 -7.55
N TYR A 151 -9.60 -5.42 -7.13
CA TYR A 151 -8.37 -6.01 -6.64
C TYR A 151 -8.16 -7.39 -7.27
N TYR A 152 -6.90 -7.78 -7.46
CA TYR A 152 -6.56 -9.04 -8.11
C TYR A 152 -5.22 -9.61 -7.60
N GLY A 153 -5.07 -10.91 -7.73
CA GLY A 153 -3.92 -11.68 -7.32
C GLY A 153 -4.23 -13.17 -7.39
N ASP A 154 -3.22 -14.03 -7.36
CA ASP A 154 -3.37 -15.48 -7.54
C ASP A 154 -3.77 -16.21 -6.26
N ASP A 155 -3.41 -15.67 -5.09
CA ASP A 155 -3.72 -16.27 -3.80
C ASP A 155 -5.07 -15.80 -3.27
N GLU A 156 -6.03 -16.71 -3.18
CA GLU A 156 -7.41 -16.41 -2.74
C GLU A 156 -7.46 -15.94 -1.27
N LYS A 157 -6.63 -16.53 -0.39
CA LYS A 157 -6.57 -16.13 1.02
C LYS A 157 -5.99 -14.72 1.18
N ALA A 158 -4.97 -14.39 0.39
CA ALA A 158 -4.41 -13.04 0.38
C ALA A 158 -5.42 -12.01 -0.12
N LYS A 159 -6.20 -12.33 -1.16
CA LYS A 159 -7.31 -11.47 -1.62
C LYS A 159 -8.37 -11.25 -0.53
N GLN A 160 -8.73 -12.29 0.23
CA GLN A 160 -9.65 -12.16 1.36
C GLN A 160 -9.08 -11.27 2.49
N VAL A 161 -7.78 -11.31 2.73
CA VAL A 161 -7.12 -10.40 3.69
C VAL A 161 -7.15 -8.96 3.18
N ALA A 162 -6.84 -8.75 1.91
CA ALA A 162 -6.84 -7.42 1.28
C ALA A 162 -8.24 -6.78 1.21
N ALA A 163 -9.32 -7.57 1.18
CA ALA A 163 -10.71 -7.11 1.13
C ALA A 163 -11.31 -6.70 2.50
N ARG A 164 -10.60 -6.95 3.60
CA ARG A 164 -11.01 -6.59 4.98
C ARG A 164 -10.69 -5.16 5.34
#